data_a9bcc2f4fdea13f823316f63c915aa5d
#
_entry.id   a9bcc2f4fdea13f823316f63c915aa5d
#
_cell.length_a   1.000
_cell.length_b   1.000
_cell.length_c   1.000
_cell.angle_alpha   90.00
_cell.angle_beta   90.00
_cell.angle_gamma   90.00
#
_symmetry.space_group_name_H-M   'P 1'
#
loop_
_entity.id
_entity.type
_entity.pdbx_description
1 polymer ?
#
loop_
_entity_poly.entity_id
_entity_poly.type
_entity_poly.pdbx_seq_one_letter_code
_entity_poly.pdbx_strand_id
1 'polypeptide(L)'
;MFKEYKTIREVVGPLMSVEGVEGVTYNELVDIVCADGSVRRGKVLEVNRDKAVVQLFENSQGLQISSARARFTGHGQQLACSKDMLGRVFDGMGNPRDGGAPVIPDKVLDINGEPINPAARNYPDEFIQTGISAIDGLNTLVRGQKLPVFSMSGLPHAELAAQIARQAKVRGTDSKFAVVFAAIGITFEEAQYFVDDFKKTGAIERTVLFTNLANDPAVERIATPRMALTCAEYLAFTCGMHVLVIMTDITNYAEALREVSAARREVPGRRGYPGYLYTDLATLYERAGRIRGSEGSITQIPILTMPEDDKTHPIPDLTGYITEGQIILSRDLYKKGINPPIDVLPSLSRLKDKGIGKGKTREDHAATMNQLFAAYASGKESKELSAILGEAALSDIDKLYAKFAEEFEKLYVNQGFNADRTVEETLDLGWQLLKILPVGELKRIRPELIEKYMK
;
A
#
# COMPACT_ATOMS: atom_id res chain seq x y z
N MET A 1 -0.24 -34.77 -11.41
CA MET A 1 0.04 -35.39 -12.74
C MET A 1 -0.36 -34.36 -13.79
N PHE A 2 0.58 -33.88 -14.59
CA PHE A 2 0.26 -32.89 -15.62
C PHE A 2 -0.63 -33.52 -16.71
N LYS A 3 -1.74 -32.86 -17.04
CA LYS A 3 -2.60 -33.24 -18.16
C LYS A 3 -2.28 -32.34 -19.35
N GLU A 4 -1.87 -32.93 -20.47
CA GLU A 4 -1.47 -32.23 -21.70
C GLU A 4 -2.48 -32.49 -22.82
N TYR A 5 -2.97 -31.42 -23.42
CA TYR A 5 -3.96 -31.47 -24.48
C TYR A 5 -3.45 -30.78 -25.75
N LYS A 6 -3.73 -31.40 -26.91
CA LYS A 6 -3.45 -30.86 -28.25
C LYS A 6 -4.68 -30.25 -28.89
N THR A 7 -5.79 -30.24 -28.17
CA THR A 7 -7.15 -29.87 -28.67
C THR A 7 -7.40 -28.38 -28.50
N ILE A 8 -6.38 -27.54 -28.79
CA ILE A 8 -6.57 -26.09 -28.87
C ILE A 8 -7.41 -25.81 -30.12
N ARG A 9 -8.56 -25.14 -29.99
CA ARG A 9 -9.50 -24.88 -31.08
C ARG A 9 -9.40 -23.47 -31.61
N GLU A 10 -9.28 -22.51 -30.73
CA GLU A 10 -9.38 -21.10 -31.09
C GLU A 10 -8.49 -20.24 -30.21
N VAL A 11 -7.89 -19.21 -30.79
CA VAL A 11 -7.17 -18.16 -30.07
C VAL A 11 -7.68 -16.82 -30.59
N VAL A 12 -8.32 -16.04 -29.70
CA VAL A 12 -8.88 -14.73 -30.01
C VAL A 12 -8.34 -13.72 -29.01
N GLY A 13 -7.43 -12.88 -29.44
CA GLY A 13 -6.70 -11.96 -28.55
C GLY A 13 -5.98 -12.74 -27.44
N PRO A 14 -6.19 -12.42 -26.18
CA PRO A 14 -5.56 -13.13 -25.06
C PRO A 14 -6.28 -14.41 -24.65
N LEU A 15 -7.39 -14.79 -25.31
CA LEU A 15 -8.20 -15.95 -24.94
C LEU A 15 -7.92 -17.13 -25.86
N MET A 16 -7.78 -18.31 -25.26
CA MET A 16 -7.57 -19.57 -25.94
C MET A 16 -8.59 -20.60 -25.46
N SER A 17 -9.22 -21.33 -26.36
CA SER A 17 -10.12 -22.44 -26.02
C SER A 17 -9.44 -23.79 -26.22
N VAL A 18 -9.59 -24.68 -25.24
CA VAL A 18 -9.11 -26.07 -25.25
C VAL A 18 -10.31 -27.00 -25.04
N GLU A 19 -10.48 -27.99 -25.90
CA GLU A 19 -11.57 -28.96 -25.82
C GLU A 19 -11.10 -30.34 -25.36
N GLY A 20 -12.04 -31.17 -24.89
CA GLY A 20 -11.73 -32.50 -24.39
C GLY A 20 -10.97 -32.50 -23.07
N VAL A 21 -11.13 -31.47 -22.26
CA VAL A 21 -10.46 -31.37 -20.95
C VAL A 21 -11.26 -32.13 -19.89
N GLU A 22 -10.54 -32.77 -18.96
CA GLU A 22 -11.15 -33.48 -17.85
C GLU A 22 -10.51 -33.06 -16.51
N GLY A 23 -11.36 -32.74 -15.51
CA GLY A 23 -10.93 -32.44 -14.13
C GLY A 23 -10.06 -31.18 -14.06
N VAL A 24 -10.23 -30.24 -14.97
CA VAL A 24 -9.62 -28.93 -14.94
C VAL A 24 -10.44 -28.02 -14.03
N THR A 25 -9.74 -27.18 -13.25
CA THR A 25 -10.37 -26.32 -12.28
C THR A 25 -10.27 -24.85 -12.67
N TYR A 26 -11.17 -24.05 -12.12
CA TYR A 26 -11.16 -22.60 -12.28
C TYR A 26 -9.89 -21.99 -11.66
N ASN A 27 -9.32 -20.98 -12.33
CA ASN A 27 -8.03 -20.34 -11.96
C ASN A 27 -6.79 -21.25 -12.02
N GLU A 28 -6.90 -22.45 -12.54
CA GLU A 28 -5.75 -23.35 -12.74
C GLU A 28 -4.77 -22.75 -13.76
N LEU A 29 -3.46 -22.88 -13.47
CA LEU A 29 -2.41 -22.49 -14.39
C LEU A 29 -2.30 -23.46 -15.56
N VAL A 30 -2.01 -22.91 -16.74
CA VAL A 30 -1.81 -23.64 -17.98
C VAL A 30 -0.52 -23.18 -18.64
N ASP A 31 0.40 -24.11 -18.87
CA ASP A 31 1.60 -23.88 -19.66
C ASP A 31 1.28 -24.23 -21.13
N ILE A 32 1.44 -23.28 -22.03
CA ILE A 32 1.26 -23.47 -23.47
C ILE A 32 2.63 -23.67 -24.09
N VAL A 33 2.93 -24.92 -24.44
CA VAL A 33 4.18 -25.30 -25.07
C VAL A 33 4.07 -25.06 -26.58
N CYS A 34 4.85 -24.11 -27.09
CA CYS A 34 4.89 -23.76 -28.51
C CYS A 34 5.78 -24.73 -29.31
N ALA A 35 5.66 -24.71 -30.65
CA ALA A 35 6.46 -25.55 -31.54
C ALA A 35 7.98 -25.33 -31.46
N ASP A 36 8.39 -24.12 -31.16
CA ASP A 36 9.78 -23.71 -30.97
C ASP A 36 10.35 -24.09 -29.59
N GLY A 37 9.55 -24.74 -28.75
CA GLY A 37 9.91 -25.09 -27.39
C GLY A 37 9.73 -23.98 -26.37
N SER A 38 9.34 -22.78 -26.78
CA SER A 38 8.99 -21.72 -25.84
C SER A 38 7.70 -22.10 -25.07
N VAL A 39 7.63 -21.64 -23.82
CA VAL A 39 6.48 -21.87 -22.97
C VAL A 39 5.84 -20.52 -22.65
N ARG A 40 4.54 -20.39 -22.95
CA ARG A 40 3.71 -19.26 -22.51
C ARG A 40 2.82 -19.70 -21.38
N ARG A 41 2.44 -18.78 -20.51
CA ARG A 41 1.55 -19.06 -19.41
C ARG A 41 0.17 -18.49 -19.62
N GLY A 42 -0.81 -19.19 -19.02
CA GLY A 42 -2.17 -18.74 -18.93
C GLY A 42 -2.86 -19.29 -17.69
N LYS A 43 -4.08 -18.86 -17.47
CA LYS A 43 -4.95 -19.38 -16.42
C LYS A 43 -6.32 -19.70 -16.96
N VAL A 44 -6.95 -20.69 -16.38
CA VAL A 44 -8.32 -21.08 -16.70
C VAL A 44 -9.30 -20.02 -16.21
N LEU A 45 -10.08 -19.46 -17.13
CA LEU A 45 -11.13 -18.47 -16.81
C LEU A 45 -12.49 -19.12 -16.66
N GLU A 46 -12.76 -20.13 -17.47
CA GLU A 46 -14.06 -20.77 -17.53
C GLU A 46 -13.88 -22.24 -17.86
N VAL A 47 -14.67 -23.08 -17.24
CA VAL A 47 -14.78 -24.49 -17.56
C VAL A 47 -16.23 -24.79 -17.83
N ASN A 48 -16.54 -25.22 -19.05
CA ASN A 48 -17.87 -25.62 -19.46
C ASN A 48 -17.84 -27.05 -20.02
N ARG A 49 -18.26 -27.99 -19.18
CA ARG A 49 -18.19 -29.45 -19.46
C ARG A 49 -16.74 -29.87 -19.75
N ASP A 50 -16.43 -30.19 -21.00
CA ASP A 50 -15.14 -30.63 -21.52
C ASP A 50 -14.35 -29.51 -22.23
N LYS A 51 -14.80 -28.27 -22.13
CA LYS A 51 -14.17 -27.10 -22.73
C LYS A 51 -13.66 -26.15 -21.67
N ALA A 52 -12.36 -25.79 -21.73
CA ALA A 52 -11.76 -24.76 -20.91
C ALA A 52 -11.43 -23.51 -21.75
N VAL A 53 -11.74 -22.35 -21.22
CA VAL A 53 -11.27 -21.06 -21.76
C VAL A 53 -10.09 -20.60 -20.90
N VAL A 54 -8.94 -20.43 -21.55
CA VAL A 54 -7.68 -20.05 -20.93
C VAL A 54 -7.33 -18.63 -21.33
N GLN A 55 -7.02 -17.79 -20.36
CA GLN A 55 -6.44 -16.47 -20.59
C GLN A 55 -4.93 -16.58 -20.62
N LEU A 56 -4.32 -16.18 -21.72
CA LEU A 56 -2.86 -16.07 -21.86
C LEU A 56 -2.35 -14.87 -21.06
N PHE A 57 -1.21 -15.00 -20.42
CA PHE A 57 -0.53 -13.89 -19.72
C PHE A 57 0.25 -13.04 -20.70
N GLU A 58 0.79 -13.65 -21.74
CA GLU A 58 1.60 -13.02 -22.77
C GLU A 58 0.79 -12.86 -24.08
N ASN A 59 1.40 -12.15 -25.05
CA ASN A 59 0.78 -11.95 -26.34
C ASN A 59 0.60 -13.30 -27.09
N SER A 60 -0.55 -13.48 -27.75
CA SER A 60 -0.83 -14.65 -28.58
C SER A 60 -0.18 -14.64 -29.97
N GLN A 61 0.55 -13.58 -30.33
CA GLN A 61 1.23 -13.48 -31.64
C GLN A 61 2.23 -14.62 -31.84
N GLY A 62 2.19 -15.25 -33.02
CA GLY A 62 3.08 -16.36 -33.35
C GLY A 62 2.70 -17.72 -32.75
N LEU A 63 1.60 -17.81 -32.00
CA LEU A 63 1.12 -19.09 -31.48
C LEU A 63 0.44 -19.90 -32.58
N GLN A 64 1.05 -21.04 -32.94
CA GLN A 64 0.49 -21.96 -33.93
C GLN A 64 -0.39 -22.99 -33.24
N ILE A 65 -1.71 -22.87 -33.44
CA ILE A 65 -2.74 -23.72 -32.80
C ILE A 65 -2.50 -25.22 -33.10
N SER A 66 -2.08 -25.54 -34.33
CA SER A 66 -1.90 -26.95 -34.77
C SER A 66 -0.73 -27.67 -34.10
N SER A 67 0.24 -26.96 -33.58
CA SER A 67 1.46 -27.53 -32.97
C SER A 67 1.60 -27.23 -31.48
N ALA A 68 0.87 -26.24 -30.96
CA ALA A 68 0.88 -25.91 -29.55
C ALA A 68 0.18 -26.96 -28.69
N ARG A 69 0.61 -27.08 -27.44
CA ARG A 69 0.05 -28.00 -26.46
C ARG A 69 -0.27 -27.23 -25.20
N ALA A 70 -1.46 -27.48 -24.63
CA ALA A 70 -1.88 -26.91 -23.33
C ALA A 70 -1.64 -27.93 -22.22
N ARG A 71 -0.76 -27.61 -21.28
CA ARG A 71 -0.44 -28.43 -20.11
C ARG A 71 -1.06 -27.80 -18.88
N PHE A 72 -2.07 -28.45 -18.32
CA PHE A 72 -2.72 -28.03 -17.09
C PHE A 72 -1.94 -28.51 -15.88
N THR A 73 -1.69 -27.60 -14.92
CA THR A 73 -0.78 -27.86 -13.78
C THR A 73 -1.47 -28.52 -12.61
N GLY A 74 -2.80 -28.51 -12.55
CA GLY A 74 -3.59 -29.05 -11.44
C GLY A 74 -3.67 -28.12 -10.22
N HIS A 75 -3.14 -26.91 -10.30
CA HIS A 75 -3.19 -25.92 -9.22
C HIS A 75 -3.21 -24.50 -9.78
N GLY A 76 -3.69 -23.56 -8.95
CA GLY A 76 -3.65 -22.13 -9.23
C GLY A 76 -2.23 -21.55 -9.12
N GLN A 77 -2.12 -20.26 -9.22
CA GLN A 77 -0.85 -19.56 -9.08
C GLN A 77 -0.37 -19.64 -7.62
N GLN A 78 0.88 -20.01 -7.44
CA GLN A 78 1.50 -20.25 -6.14
C GLN A 78 2.80 -19.47 -5.99
N LEU A 79 3.17 -19.17 -4.74
CA LEU A 79 4.46 -18.58 -4.37
C LEU A 79 5.26 -19.55 -3.51
N ALA A 80 6.51 -19.76 -3.88
CA ALA A 80 7.51 -20.43 -3.06
C ALA A 80 7.97 -19.48 -1.94
N CYS A 81 7.60 -19.75 -0.70
CA CYS A 81 7.87 -18.90 0.45
C CYS A 81 9.00 -19.47 1.31
N SER A 82 9.95 -18.62 1.67
CA SER A 82 11.02 -18.88 2.63
C SER A 82 11.45 -17.56 3.30
N LYS A 83 12.10 -17.64 4.46
CA LYS A 83 12.77 -16.46 5.05
C LYS A 83 13.87 -15.89 4.17
N ASP A 84 14.45 -16.70 3.30
CA ASP A 84 15.51 -16.30 2.36
C ASP A 84 15.00 -15.31 1.27
N MET A 85 13.70 -15.03 1.25
CA MET A 85 13.13 -13.95 0.43
C MET A 85 13.50 -12.56 0.96
N LEU A 86 13.83 -12.42 2.25
CA LEU A 86 14.33 -11.16 2.81
C LEU A 86 15.64 -10.76 2.14
N GLY A 87 15.75 -9.50 1.80
CA GLY A 87 16.91 -8.98 1.06
C GLY A 87 16.84 -9.13 -0.46
N ARG A 88 15.77 -9.75 -1.00
CA ARG A 88 15.66 -10.13 -2.40
C ARG A 88 14.68 -9.26 -3.19
N VAL A 89 14.90 -9.24 -4.50
CA VAL A 89 14.03 -8.56 -5.49
C VAL A 89 13.44 -9.60 -6.44
N PHE A 90 12.11 -9.55 -6.58
CA PHE A 90 11.33 -10.46 -7.43
C PHE A 90 10.55 -9.69 -8.49
N ASP A 91 10.18 -10.38 -9.57
CA ASP A 91 9.16 -9.89 -10.51
C ASP A 91 7.75 -10.06 -9.94
N GLY A 92 6.74 -9.60 -10.67
CA GLY A 92 5.34 -9.72 -10.25
C GLY A 92 4.80 -11.14 -10.21
N MET A 93 5.55 -12.12 -10.72
CA MET A 93 5.23 -13.56 -10.69
C MET A 93 5.99 -14.31 -9.59
N GLY A 94 6.85 -13.62 -8.82
CA GLY A 94 7.64 -14.22 -7.76
C GLY A 94 8.96 -14.85 -8.21
N ASN A 95 9.40 -14.61 -9.45
CA ASN A 95 10.72 -15.05 -9.90
C ASN A 95 11.80 -14.04 -9.47
N PRO A 96 13.01 -14.49 -9.10
CA PRO A 96 14.12 -13.61 -8.77
C PRO A 96 14.46 -12.65 -9.92
N ARG A 97 14.58 -11.36 -9.61
CA ARG A 97 14.97 -10.29 -10.56
C ARG A 97 16.34 -9.69 -10.21
N ASP A 98 16.92 -10.12 -9.11
CA ASP A 98 18.22 -9.69 -8.59
C ASP A 98 19.42 -10.52 -9.09
N GLY A 99 19.21 -11.46 -10.00
CA GLY A 99 20.21 -12.38 -10.49
C GLY A 99 20.56 -13.52 -9.52
N GLY A 100 19.88 -13.61 -8.38
CA GLY A 100 20.05 -14.67 -7.42
C GLY A 100 19.36 -15.99 -7.81
N ALA A 101 19.70 -17.08 -7.12
CA ALA A 101 19.07 -18.37 -7.35
C ALA A 101 17.55 -18.35 -7.00
N PRO A 102 16.75 -19.26 -7.59
CA PRO A 102 15.38 -19.49 -7.16
C PRO A 102 15.28 -19.77 -5.66
N VAL A 103 14.19 -19.34 -5.04
CA VAL A 103 13.93 -19.57 -3.62
C VAL A 103 13.71 -21.07 -3.39
N ILE A 104 14.42 -21.64 -2.41
CA ILE A 104 14.13 -22.99 -1.92
C ILE A 104 12.96 -22.84 -0.93
N PRO A 105 11.78 -23.39 -1.23
CA PRO A 105 10.60 -23.12 -0.43
C PRO A 105 10.58 -23.89 0.88
N ASP A 106 10.30 -23.21 1.99
CA ASP A 106 9.81 -23.84 3.20
C ASP A 106 8.34 -24.25 3.05
N LYS A 107 7.58 -23.41 2.33
CA LYS A 107 6.18 -23.64 1.96
C LYS A 107 5.88 -23.11 0.56
N VAL A 108 4.95 -23.76 -0.12
CA VAL A 108 4.37 -23.28 -1.37
C VAL A 108 2.91 -22.93 -1.09
N LEU A 109 2.54 -21.67 -1.30
CA LEU A 109 1.23 -21.12 -0.92
C LEU A 109 0.50 -20.59 -2.13
N ASP A 110 -0.83 -20.78 -2.20
CA ASP A 110 -1.69 -20.15 -3.19
C ASP A 110 -1.71 -18.63 -2.98
N ILE A 111 -1.58 -17.86 -4.06
CA ILE A 111 -1.50 -16.40 -3.97
C ILE A 111 -2.83 -15.72 -3.70
N ASN A 112 -3.96 -16.41 -3.92
CA ASN A 112 -5.26 -15.83 -3.64
C ASN A 112 -5.46 -15.59 -2.14
N GLY A 113 -4.86 -16.44 -1.30
CA GLY A 113 -4.97 -16.32 0.15
C GLY A 113 -6.42 -16.32 0.62
N GLU A 114 -6.61 -16.04 1.89
CA GLU A 114 -7.94 -15.86 2.46
C GLU A 114 -7.97 -14.62 3.36
N PRO A 115 -9.06 -13.82 3.33
CA PRO A 115 -9.26 -12.76 4.31
C PRO A 115 -9.22 -13.33 5.73
N ILE A 116 -8.62 -12.59 6.65
CA ILE A 116 -8.57 -13.01 8.06
C ILE A 116 -9.99 -13.08 8.60
N ASN A 117 -10.35 -14.25 9.17
CA ASN A 117 -11.65 -14.44 9.80
C ASN A 117 -11.87 -13.35 10.88
N PRO A 118 -12.97 -12.58 10.82
CA PRO A 118 -13.25 -11.51 11.79
C PRO A 118 -13.25 -11.99 13.24
N ALA A 119 -13.72 -13.21 13.51
CA ALA A 119 -13.72 -13.80 14.85
C ALA A 119 -12.32 -14.11 15.40
N ALA A 120 -11.35 -14.33 14.51
CA ALA A 120 -9.96 -14.60 14.89
C ALA A 120 -9.11 -13.33 15.02
N ARG A 121 -9.64 -12.16 14.65
CA ARG A 121 -8.88 -10.89 14.69
C ARG A 121 -8.63 -10.42 16.12
N ASN A 122 -7.41 -9.93 16.37
CA ASN A 122 -7.11 -9.07 17.50
C ASN A 122 -7.32 -7.62 17.14
N TYR A 123 -7.72 -6.82 18.11
CA TYR A 123 -7.90 -5.39 17.92
C TYR A 123 -6.53 -4.70 17.73
N PRO A 124 -6.38 -3.80 16.73
CA PRO A 124 -5.18 -2.99 16.57
C PRO A 124 -5.02 -1.99 17.72
N ASP A 125 -3.90 -2.04 18.45
CA ASP A 125 -3.65 -1.22 19.63
C ASP A 125 -2.19 -0.86 19.89
N GLU A 126 -1.26 -1.23 18.99
CA GLU A 126 0.16 -0.95 19.11
C GLU A 126 0.60 0.08 18.06
N PHE A 127 1.40 1.05 18.50
CA PHE A 127 1.95 2.10 17.66
C PHE A 127 3.02 1.58 16.69
N ILE A 128 2.91 1.98 15.43
CA ILE A 128 3.99 1.85 14.44
C ILE A 128 4.55 3.24 14.19
N GLN A 129 5.84 3.42 14.48
CA GLN A 129 6.57 4.64 14.18
C GLN A 129 6.98 4.62 12.71
N THR A 130 6.54 5.62 11.93
CA THR A 130 6.93 5.81 10.54
C THR A 130 8.12 6.76 10.39
N GLY A 131 8.46 7.49 11.42
CA GLY A 131 9.49 8.53 11.41
C GLY A 131 9.03 9.84 10.77
N ILE A 132 7.73 9.96 10.46
CA ILE A 132 7.13 11.13 9.79
C ILE A 132 6.17 11.81 10.73
N SER A 133 6.50 13.04 11.16
CA SER A 133 5.72 13.78 12.17
C SER A 133 4.25 13.95 11.82
N ALA A 134 3.92 14.23 10.55
CA ALA A 134 2.53 14.39 10.11
C ALA A 134 1.71 13.10 10.21
N ILE A 135 2.35 11.94 10.16
CA ILE A 135 1.72 10.63 10.35
C ILE A 135 1.75 10.28 11.85
N ASP A 136 2.93 10.18 12.43
CA ASP A 136 3.12 9.67 13.80
C ASP A 136 2.43 10.55 14.85
N GLY A 137 2.46 11.87 14.66
CA GLY A 137 1.90 12.82 15.60
C GLY A 137 0.40 13.09 15.45
N LEU A 138 -0.18 12.96 14.25
CA LEU A 138 -1.55 13.40 13.95
C LEU A 138 -2.44 12.32 13.37
N ASN A 139 -1.89 11.40 12.58
CA ASN A 139 -2.60 10.36 11.85
C ASN A 139 -1.98 8.99 12.09
N THR A 140 -1.70 8.70 13.33
CA THR A 140 -0.92 7.56 13.82
C THR A 140 -1.30 6.24 13.16
N LEU A 141 -0.28 5.53 12.67
CA LEU A 141 -0.40 4.18 12.15
C LEU A 141 -0.40 3.17 13.29
N VAL A 142 -1.33 2.23 13.24
CA VAL A 142 -1.48 1.19 14.27
C VAL A 142 -1.22 -0.18 13.67
N ARG A 143 -0.54 -1.05 14.41
CA ARG A 143 -0.17 -2.40 13.99
C ARG A 143 -1.41 -3.23 13.63
N GLY A 144 -1.45 -3.73 12.40
CA GLY A 144 -2.60 -4.48 11.86
C GLY A 144 -3.64 -3.62 11.13
N GLN A 145 -3.38 -2.32 10.97
CA GLN A 145 -4.24 -1.35 10.28
C GLN A 145 -4.00 -1.35 8.77
N LYS A 146 -5.02 -0.94 8.02
CA LYS A 146 -4.95 -0.56 6.61
C LYS A 146 -5.09 0.95 6.50
N LEU A 147 -4.00 1.66 6.22
CA LEU A 147 -3.97 3.13 6.13
C LEU A 147 -3.46 3.55 4.75
N PRO A 148 -4.33 3.82 3.78
CA PRO A 148 -3.91 4.19 2.45
C PRO A 148 -3.36 5.62 2.37
N VAL A 149 -2.51 5.84 1.37
CA VAL A 149 -2.05 7.16 0.95
C VAL A 149 -2.71 7.52 -0.37
N PHE A 150 -3.44 8.62 -0.38
CA PHE A 150 -4.07 9.19 -1.56
C PHE A 150 -3.15 10.26 -2.13
N SER A 151 -2.52 9.95 -3.25
CA SER A 151 -1.63 10.85 -3.98
C SER A 151 -2.33 11.46 -5.19
N MET A 152 -1.64 12.35 -5.85
CA MET A 152 -2.02 12.96 -7.12
C MET A 152 -0.86 12.80 -8.10
N SER A 153 -1.16 12.82 -9.41
CA SER A 153 -0.12 12.68 -10.44
C SER A 153 0.98 13.71 -10.26
N GLY A 154 2.23 13.26 -10.28
CA GLY A 154 3.43 14.10 -10.14
C GLY A 154 3.77 14.51 -8.70
N LEU A 155 3.07 13.99 -7.68
CA LEU A 155 3.46 14.17 -6.28
C LEU A 155 4.45 13.07 -5.84
N PRO A 156 5.31 13.35 -4.84
CA PRO A 156 6.41 12.46 -4.42
C PRO A 156 5.95 11.30 -3.53
N HIS A 157 5.00 10.51 -4.01
CA HIS A 157 4.51 9.35 -3.26
C HIS A 157 5.49 8.18 -3.24
N ALA A 158 6.35 8.07 -4.26
CA ALA A 158 7.41 7.06 -4.30
C ALA A 158 8.46 7.32 -3.22
N GLU A 159 8.90 8.58 -3.08
CA GLU A 159 9.83 9.00 -2.04
C GLU A 159 9.26 8.81 -0.64
N LEU A 160 7.97 9.12 -0.45
CA LEU A 160 7.26 8.87 0.81
C LEU A 160 7.19 7.37 1.12
N ALA A 161 6.86 6.54 0.13
CA ALA A 161 6.83 5.08 0.28
C ALA A 161 8.19 4.51 0.69
N ALA A 162 9.26 4.96 0.01
CA ALA A 162 10.62 4.57 0.32
C ALA A 162 11.04 5.01 1.73
N GLN A 163 10.71 6.24 2.13
CA GLN A 163 10.98 6.76 3.47
C GLN A 163 10.30 5.91 4.55
N ILE A 164 9.02 5.59 4.40
CA ILE A 164 8.29 4.74 5.35
C ILE A 164 8.92 3.34 5.41
N ALA A 165 9.24 2.74 4.26
CA ALA A 165 9.89 1.42 4.20
C ALA A 165 11.22 1.37 4.95
N ARG A 166 12.02 2.44 4.84
CA ARG A 166 13.32 2.54 5.54
C ARG A 166 13.21 2.73 7.04
N GLN A 167 12.24 3.53 7.48
CA GLN A 167 12.19 4.07 8.84
C GLN A 167 11.19 3.35 9.75
N ALA A 168 10.16 2.72 9.17
CA ALA A 168 9.09 2.11 9.94
C ALA A 168 9.60 1.04 10.90
N LYS A 169 9.09 1.08 12.13
CA LYS A 169 9.42 0.13 13.19
C LYS A 169 8.30 0.03 14.21
N VAL A 170 8.21 -1.13 14.86
CA VAL A 170 7.41 -1.34 16.07
C VAL A 170 8.31 -1.18 17.27
N ARG A 171 7.91 -0.37 18.23
CA ARG A 171 8.73 -0.06 19.40
C ARG A 171 9.05 -1.32 20.22
N GLY A 172 10.34 -1.57 20.46
CA GLY A 172 10.81 -2.71 21.25
C GLY A 172 10.87 -4.06 20.55
N THR A 173 10.62 -4.13 19.24
CA THR A 173 10.57 -5.39 18.49
C THR A 173 11.31 -5.36 17.15
N ASP A 174 12.38 -4.57 17.05
CA ASP A 174 13.12 -4.32 15.80
C ASP A 174 13.59 -5.61 15.10
N SER A 175 13.97 -6.63 15.85
CA SER A 175 14.47 -7.92 15.30
C SER A 175 13.39 -8.77 14.60
N LYS A 176 12.11 -8.45 14.80
CA LYS A 176 10.96 -9.17 14.21
C LYS A 176 10.20 -8.35 13.17
N PHE A 177 10.73 -7.21 12.74
CA PHE A 177 10.06 -6.33 11.79
C PHE A 177 10.57 -6.57 10.37
N ALA A 178 9.66 -6.70 9.41
CA ALA A 178 9.97 -6.84 8.00
C ALA A 178 9.06 -5.93 7.15
N VAL A 179 9.53 -5.60 5.96
CA VAL A 179 8.78 -4.86 4.95
C VAL A 179 8.57 -5.76 3.73
N VAL A 180 7.36 -5.81 3.22
CA VAL A 180 7.09 -6.36 1.89
C VAL A 180 6.61 -5.21 1.01
N PHE A 181 7.37 -4.92 -0.02
CA PHE A 181 7.12 -3.80 -0.91
C PHE A 181 6.68 -4.30 -2.28
N ALA A 182 5.49 -3.92 -2.72
CA ALA A 182 4.96 -4.23 -4.04
C ALA A 182 4.91 -2.96 -4.89
N ALA A 183 5.79 -2.89 -5.87
CA ALA A 183 5.82 -1.83 -6.87
C ALA A 183 5.06 -2.30 -8.12
N ILE A 184 3.93 -1.67 -8.41
CA ILE A 184 2.90 -2.17 -9.32
C ILE A 184 2.78 -1.24 -10.52
N GLY A 185 3.19 -1.69 -11.71
CA GLY A 185 3.08 -0.93 -12.96
C GLY A 185 3.90 0.35 -12.97
N ILE A 186 5.05 0.33 -12.32
CA ILE A 186 5.95 1.48 -12.20
C ILE A 186 6.93 1.58 -13.38
N THR A 187 7.57 2.73 -13.52
CA THR A 187 8.64 2.89 -14.53
C THR A 187 9.91 2.14 -14.13
N PHE A 188 10.80 1.93 -15.07
CA PHE A 188 12.11 1.32 -14.80
C PHE A 188 12.94 2.19 -13.85
N GLU A 189 12.88 3.51 -13.99
CA GLU A 189 13.58 4.47 -13.16
C GLU A 189 13.10 4.44 -11.71
N GLU A 190 11.78 4.34 -11.49
CA GLU A 190 11.22 4.19 -10.14
C GLU A 190 11.61 2.85 -9.50
N ALA A 191 11.59 1.75 -10.28
CA ALA A 191 12.05 0.45 -9.79
C ALA A 191 13.51 0.49 -9.37
N GLN A 192 14.37 1.10 -10.19
CA GLN A 192 15.78 1.26 -9.88
C GLN A 192 15.99 2.16 -8.66
N TYR A 193 15.23 3.25 -8.54
CA TYR A 193 15.25 4.12 -7.37
C TYR A 193 14.99 3.36 -6.08
N PHE A 194 13.95 2.51 -6.02
CA PHE A 194 13.67 1.72 -4.80
C PHE A 194 14.80 0.74 -4.47
N VAL A 195 15.32 0.04 -5.47
CA VAL A 195 16.42 -0.93 -5.27
C VAL A 195 17.68 -0.22 -4.75
N ASP A 196 18.06 0.89 -5.36
CA ASP A 196 19.27 1.63 -5.00
C ASP A 196 19.13 2.29 -3.63
N ASP A 197 17.98 2.89 -3.33
CA ASP A 197 17.69 3.51 -2.05
C ASP A 197 17.73 2.49 -0.91
N PHE A 198 17.07 1.34 -1.08
CA PHE A 198 17.05 0.29 -0.05
C PHE A 198 18.43 -0.36 0.14
N LYS A 199 19.22 -0.54 -0.93
CA LYS A 199 20.60 -1.04 -0.82
C LYS A 199 21.51 -0.03 -0.14
N LYS A 200 21.44 1.24 -0.53
CA LYS A 200 22.26 2.33 0.02
C LYS A 200 22.00 2.54 1.51
N THR A 201 20.78 2.39 1.96
CA THR A 201 20.38 2.61 3.35
C THR A 201 20.44 1.35 4.22
N GLY A 202 20.68 0.18 3.63
CA GLY A 202 20.63 -1.12 4.32
C GLY A 202 19.21 -1.63 4.58
N ALA A 203 18.18 -0.89 4.20
CA ALA A 203 16.78 -1.30 4.39
C ALA A 203 16.42 -2.56 3.60
N ILE A 204 17.18 -2.88 2.56
CA ILE A 204 16.98 -4.08 1.75
C ILE A 204 17.04 -5.36 2.59
N GLU A 205 17.88 -5.45 3.60
CA GLU A 205 18.08 -6.66 4.41
C GLU A 205 16.82 -7.15 5.12
N ARG A 206 15.88 -6.23 5.42
CA ARG A 206 14.59 -6.55 6.03
C ARG A 206 13.41 -6.40 5.06
N THR A 207 13.69 -6.20 3.78
CA THR A 207 12.67 -5.94 2.76
C THR A 207 12.61 -7.07 1.74
N VAL A 208 11.41 -7.47 1.37
CA VAL A 208 11.14 -8.27 0.16
C VAL A 208 10.51 -7.32 -0.85
N LEU A 209 11.13 -7.16 -2.01
CA LEU A 209 10.66 -6.25 -3.06
C LEU A 209 10.10 -7.03 -4.25
N PHE A 210 8.81 -6.85 -4.54
CA PHE A 210 8.18 -7.32 -5.77
C PHE A 210 8.05 -6.14 -6.74
N THR A 211 8.50 -6.32 -7.98
CA THR A 211 8.49 -5.26 -8.99
C THR A 211 7.77 -5.72 -10.24
N ASN A 212 6.72 -5.02 -10.61
CA ASN A 212 6.07 -5.11 -11.91
C ASN A 212 6.25 -3.78 -12.65
N LEU A 213 6.85 -3.84 -13.81
CA LEU A 213 7.13 -2.64 -14.62
C LEU A 213 5.91 -2.27 -15.49
N ALA A 214 5.90 -1.04 -15.97
CA ALA A 214 4.82 -0.53 -16.81
C ALA A 214 4.64 -1.31 -18.12
N ASN A 215 5.72 -1.89 -18.65
CA ASN A 215 5.72 -2.72 -19.85
C ASN A 215 5.51 -4.22 -19.58
N ASP A 216 5.45 -4.65 -18.32
CA ASP A 216 5.13 -6.02 -17.96
C ASP A 216 3.61 -6.30 -18.19
N PRO A 217 3.20 -7.56 -18.43
CA PRO A 217 1.81 -7.90 -18.73
C PRO A 217 0.81 -7.49 -17.64
N ALA A 218 -0.41 -7.08 -18.03
CA ALA A 218 -1.47 -6.70 -17.10
C ALA A 218 -1.83 -7.81 -16.10
N VAL A 219 -1.76 -9.07 -16.52
CA VAL A 219 -2.06 -10.23 -15.65
C VAL A 219 -0.99 -10.39 -14.56
N GLU A 220 0.28 -10.14 -14.87
CA GLU A 220 1.36 -10.09 -13.89
C GLU A 220 1.14 -8.94 -12.90
N ARG A 221 0.70 -7.79 -13.38
CA ARG A 221 0.34 -6.63 -12.55
C ARG A 221 -0.74 -6.95 -11.53
N ILE A 222 -1.75 -7.74 -11.94
CA ILE A 222 -2.83 -8.23 -11.05
C ILE A 222 -2.28 -9.25 -10.02
N ALA A 223 -1.29 -10.06 -10.39
CA ALA A 223 -0.68 -11.03 -9.50
C ALA A 223 0.23 -10.39 -8.44
N THR A 224 0.94 -9.31 -8.77
CA THR A 224 1.97 -8.67 -7.94
C THR A 224 1.53 -8.40 -6.49
N PRO A 225 0.42 -7.70 -6.20
CA PRO A 225 0.00 -7.47 -4.82
C PRO A 225 -0.41 -8.77 -4.10
N ARG A 226 -0.91 -9.77 -4.83
CA ARG A 226 -1.26 -11.07 -4.26
C ARG A 226 0.00 -11.85 -3.87
N MET A 227 1.05 -11.83 -4.70
CA MET A 227 2.37 -12.40 -4.37
C MET A 227 2.96 -11.74 -3.12
N ALA A 228 2.96 -10.41 -3.07
CA ALA A 228 3.45 -9.65 -1.93
C ALA A 228 2.69 -9.99 -0.63
N LEU A 229 1.37 -10.05 -0.69
CA LEU A 229 0.55 -10.40 0.48
C LEU A 229 0.75 -11.85 0.92
N THR A 230 0.94 -12.80 0.00
CA THR A 230 1.22 -14.20 0.33
C THR A 230 2.58 -14.34 1.01
N CYS A 231 3.60 -13.62 0.53
CA CYS A 231 4.89 -13.52 1.20
C CYS A 231 4.72 -12.92 2.62
N ALA A 232 3.96 -11.85 2.75
CA ALA A 232 3.69 -11.20 4.03
C ALA A 232 2.96 -12.13 5.01
N GLU A 233 1.98 -12.91 4.56
CA GLU A 233 1.28 -13.91 5.39
C GLU A 233 2.22 -15.00 5.88
N TYR A 234 3.12 -15.49 5.03
CA TYR A 234 4.14 -16.46 5.43
C TYR A 234 5.07 -15.88 6.50
N LEU A 235 5.63 -14.69 6.27
CA LEU A 235 6.52 -14.04 7.23
C LEU A 235 5.81 -13.70 8.55
N ALA A 236 4.55 -13.24 8.49
CA ALA A 236 3.80 -12.88 9.68
C ALA A 236 3.32 -14.10 10.45
N PHE A 237 2.57 -14.99 9.82
CA PHE A 237 1.82 -16.03 10.53
C PHE A 237 2.55 -17.38 10.62
N THR A 238 3.60 -17.61 9.81
CA THR A 238 4.47 -18.78 9.96
C THR A 238 5.75 -18.43 10.71
N CYS A 239 6.36 -17.27 10.41
CA CYS A 239 7.64 -16.85 11.01
C CYS A 239 7.48 -15.93 12.23
N GLY A 240 6.25 -15.49 12.56
CA GLY A 240 5.97 -14.65 13.73
C GLY A 240 6.48 -13.20 13.61
N MET A 241 6.64 -12.68 12.39
CA MET A 241 7.17 -11.34 12.14
C MET A 241 6.07 -10.26 12.09
N HIS A 242 6.44 -9.03 12.40
CA HIS A 242 5.60 -7.86 12.15
C HIS A 242 5.89 -7.34 10.75
N VAL A 243 4.95 -7.51 9.83
CA VAL A 243 5.15 -7.19 8.41
C VAL A 243 4.38 -5.94 8.04
N LEU A 244 5.10 -4.95 7.53
CA LEU A 244 4.53 -3.78 6.88
C LEU A 244 4.50 -4.04 5.37
N VAL A 245 3.31 -4.05 4.78
CA VAL A 245 3.12 -4.19 3.33
C VAL A 245 2.85 -2.82 2.73
N ILE A 246 3.70 -2.39 1.82
CA ILE A 246 3.52 -1.16 1.03
C ILE A 246 3.21 -1.57 -0.41
N MET A 247 2.11 -1.08 -0.96
CA MET A 247 1.69 -1.39 -2.33
C MET A 247 1.52 -0.08 -3.11
N THR A 248 2.34 0.15 -4.11
CA THR A 248 2.30 1.35 -4.96
C THR A 248 2.48 0.94 -6.45
N ASP A 249 1.60 1.28 -7.39
CA ASP A 249 0.40 2.07 -7.26
C ASP A 249 -0.85 1.20 -7.43
N ILE A 250 -1.78 1.31 -6.50
CA ILE A 250 -3.06 0.57 -6.57
C ILE A 250 -3.92 1.04 -7.75
N THR A 251 -3.72 2.26 -8.23
CA THR A 251 -4.40 2.74 -9.44
C THR A 251 -3.98 1.92 -10.66
N ASN A 252 -2.67 1.62 -10.80
CA ASN A 252 -2.18 0.76 -11.88
C ASN A 252 -2.73 -0.66 -11.79
N TYR A 253 -2.91 -1.17 -10.56
CA TYR A 253 -3.59 -2.45 -10.35
C TYR A 253 -5.03 -2.43 -10.86
N ALA A 254 -5.81 -1.41 -10.49
CA ALA A 254 -7.20 -1.29 -10.91
C ALA A 254 -7.33 -1.07 -12.42
N GLU A 255 -6.40 -0.34 -13.04
CA GLU A 255 -6.32 -0.18 -14.50
C GLU A 255 -6.06 -1.53 -15.21
N ALA A 256 -5.18 -2.38 -14.64
CA ALA A 256 -4.96 -3.72 -15.17
C ALA A 256 -6.23 -4.60 -15.07
N LEU A 257 -6.99 -4.48 -13.98
CA LEU A 257 -8.30 -5.15 -13.87
C LEU A 257 -9.28 -4.65 -14.93
N ARG A 258 -9.33 -3.34 -15.20
CA ARG A 258 -10.17 -2.74 -16.25
C ARG A 258 -9.78 -3.25 -17.63
N GLU A 259 -8.49 -3.30 -17.95
CA GLU A 259 -7.96 -3.81 -19.21
C GLU A 259 -8.35 -5.27 -19.43
N VAL A 260 -8.13 -6.12 -18.42
CA VAL A 260 -8.45 -7.55 -18.49
C VAL A 260 -9.95 -7.79 -18.58
N SER A 261 -10.77 -7.06 -17.82
CA SER A 261 -12.24 -7.13 -17.88
C SER A 261 -12.77 -6.73 -19.26
N ALA A 262 -12.22 -5.66 -19.85
CA ALA A 262 -12.58 -5.22 -21.19
C ALA A 262 -12.21 -6.28 -22.26
N ALA A 263 -11.03 -6.90 -22.14
CA ALA A 263 -10.59 -7.98 -23.04
C ALA A 263 -11.51 -9.21 -22.95
N ARG A 264 -12.08 -9.48 -21.79
CA ARG A 264 -13.09 -10.55 -21.56
C ARG A 264 -14.50 -10.17 -21.99
N ARG A 265 -14.73 -8.93 -22.43
CA ARG A 265 -16.06 -8.39 -22.76
C ARG A 265 -17.06 -8.48 -21.61
N GLU A 266 -16.58 -8.34 -20.38
CA GLU A 266 -17.43 -8.24 -19.20
C GLU A 266 -18.24 -6.94 -19.22
N VAL A 267 -19.43 -6.95 -18.61
CA VAL A 267 -20.25 -5.73 -18.51
C VAL A 267 -19.55 -4.72 -17.62
N PRO A 268 -19.21 -3.54 -18.14
CA PRO A 268 -18.47 -2.54 -17.37
C PRO A 268 -19.36 -1.92 -16.27
N GLY A 269 -18.76 -1.71 -15.10
CA GLY A 269 -19.32 -0.89 -14.02
C GLY A 269 -18.98 0.58 -14.18
N ARG A 270 -18.97 1.30 -13.06
CA ARG A 270 -18.69 2.74 -13.01
C ARG A 270 -17.31 3.06 -13.60
N ARG A 271 -17.23 4.04 -14.50
CA ARG A 271 -16.02 4.47 -15.24
C ARG A 271 -15.29 3.34 -15.99
N GLY A 272 -15.99 2.28 -16.37
CA GLY A 272 -15.42 1.17 -17.14
C GLY A 272 -14.66 0.12 -16.31
N TYR A 273 -14.62 0.25 -14.99
CA TYR A 273 -14.05 -0.77 -14.10
C TYR A 273 -14.98 -1.98 -14.00
N PRO A 274 -14.44 -3.18 -13.71
CA PRO A 274 -15.28 -4.36 -13.51
C PRO A 274 -16.22 -4.16 -12.30
N GLY A 275 -17.44 -4.72 -12.40
CA GLY A 275 -18.43 -4.62 -11.32
C GLY A 275 -17.97 -5.21 -9.98
N TYR A 276 -16.99 -6.11 -10.00
CA TYR A 276 -16.40 -6.75 -8.83
C TYR A 276 -15.17 -5.99 -8.24
N LEU A 277 -14.85 -4.78 -8.71
CA LEU A 277 -13.69 -4.03 -8.23
C LEU A 277 -13.66 -3.87 -6.70
N TYR A 278 -14.83 -3.61 -6.08
CA TYR A 278 -14.94 -3.50 -4.62
C TYR A 278 -14.52 -4.79 -3.92
N THR A 279 -15.10 -5.92 -4.34
CA THR A 279 -14.81 -7.22 -3.74
C THR A 279 -13.36 -7.61 -3.96
N ASP A 280 -12.80 -7.32 -5.12
CA ASP A 280 -11.43 -7.64 -5.47
C ASP A 280 -10.43 -6.84 -4.60
N LEU A 281 -10.62 -5.52 -4.45
CA LEU A 281 -9.85 -4.70 -3.53
C LEU A 281 -10.01 -5.17 -2.07
N ALA A 282 -11.23 -5.54 -1.67
CA ALA A 282 -11.48 -6.06 -0.33
C ALA A 282 -10.70 -7.35 -0.05
N THR A 283 -10.58 -8.26 -1.04
CA THR A 283 -9.78 -9.48 -0.88
C THR A 283 -8.30 -9.20 -0.63
N LEU A 284 -7.75 -8.11 -1.16
CA LEU A 284 -6.38 -7.67 -0.87
C LEU A 284 -6.27 -7.03 0.52
N TYR A 285 -7.13 -6.06 0.80
CA TYR A 285 -7.01 -5.27 2.04
C TYR A 285 -7.38 -6.06 3.29
N GLU A 286 -8.34 -6.98 3.21
CA GLU A 286 -8.76 -7.81 4.35
C GLU A 286 -7.76 -8.91 4.74
N ARG A 287 -6.65 -9.03 4.02
CA ARG A 287 -5.50 -9.87 4.41
C ARG A 287 -4.62 -9.19 5.47
N ALA A 288 -4.81 -7.89 5.74
CA ALA A 288 -4.14 -7.19 6.84
C ALA A 288 -4.81 -7.50 8.19
N GLY A 289 -4.03 -7.49 9.24
CA GLY A 289 -4.54 -7.60 10.62
C GLY A 289 -3.61 -8.36 11.56
N ARG A 290 -4.16 -8.64 12.73
CA ARG A 290 -3.55 -9.46 13.79
C ARG A 290 -4.48 -10.65 14.07
N ILE A 291 -3.91 -11.81 14.28
CA ILE A 291 -4.66 -13.05 14.59
C ILE A 291 -4.44 -13.42 16.05
N ARG A 292 -5.50 -13.79 16.76
CA ARG A 292 -5.42 -14.26 18.16
C ARG A 292 -4.51 -15.49 18.25
N GLY A 293 -3.58 -15.46 19.20
CA GLY A 293 -2.61 -16.54 19.39
C GLY A 293 -1.43 -16.53 18.41
N SER A 294 -1.36 -15.57 17.48
CA SER A 294 -0.19 -15.33 16.63
C SER A 294 0.57 -14.09 17.10
N GLU A 295 1.88 -14.17 17.17
CA GLU A 295 2.74 -13.00 17.45
C GLU A 295 2.82 -12.05 16.24
N GLY A 296 2.77 -12.62 15.04
CA GLY A 296 2.90 -11.87 13.79
C GLY A 296 1.70 -10.97 13.48
N SER A 297 1.93 -10.05 12.56
CA SER A 297 0.88 -9.13 12.09
C SER A 297 1.19 -8.62 10.70
N ILE A 298 0.14 -8.23 9.98
CA ILE A 298 0.26 -7.54 8.68
C ILE A 298 -0.40 -6.18 8.80
N THR A 299 0.38 -5.13 8.57
CA THR A 299 -0.08 -3.74 8.44
C THR A 299 0.06 -3.33 6.98
N GLN A 300 -0.93 -2.66 6.40
CA GLN A 300 -0.90 -2.28 4.98
C GLN A 300 -0.91 -0.77 4.81
N ILE A 301 -0.08 -0.29 3.89
CA ILE A 301 -0.10 1.07 3.35
C ILE A 301 -0.29 0.96 1.83
N PRO A 302 -1.55 0.83 1.36
CA PRO A 302 -1.82 0.95 -0.07
C PRO A 302 -1.65 2.41 -0.49
N ILE A 303 -0.90 2.65 -1.55
CA ILE A 303 -0.71 3.98 -2.13
C ILE A 303 -1.41 3.99 -3.48
N LEU A 304 -2.20 5.01 -3.72
CA LEU A 304 -2.93 5.19 -4.97
C LEU A 304 -2.77 6.62 -5.48
N THR A 305 -2.74 6.78 -6.78
CA THR A 305 -2.80 8.07 -7.46
C THR A 305 -4.24 8.32 -7.90
N MET A 306 -4.84 9.41 -7.40
CA MET A 306 -6.21 9.78 -7.78
C MET A 306 -6.25 10.30 -9.21
N PRO A 307 -6.97 9.61 -10.14
CA PRO A 307 -7.17 10.14 -11.48
C PRO A 307 -7.90 11.49 -11.43
N GLU A 308 -7.42 12.47 -12.20
CA GLU A 308 -7.98 13.83 -12.26
C GLU A 308 -8.03 14.56 -10.89
N ASP A 309 -7.22 14.14 -9.93
CA ASP A 309 -7.22 14.61 -8.53
C ASP A 309 -8.62 14.43 -7.84
N ASP A 310 -9.44 13.51 -8.36
CA ASP A 310 -10.83 13.30 -7.96
C ASP A 310 -10.96 12.23 -6.87
N LYS A 311 -11.25 12.64 -5.64
CA LYS A 311 -11.50 11.75 -4.50
C LYS A 311 -12.74 10.88 -4.67
N THR A 312 -13.69 11.27 -5.54
CA THR A 312 -14.92 10.50 -5.82
C THR A 312 -14.75 9.48 -6.92
N HIS A 313 -13.55 9.38 -7.50
CA HIS A 313 -13.21 8.33 -8.46
C HIS A 313 -13.35 6.94 -7.81
N PRO A 314 -13.79 5.89 -8.53
CA PRO A 314 -14.01 4.56 -7.94
C PRO A 314 -12.86 4.01 -7.10
N ILE A 315 -11.61 4.23 -7.49
CA ILE A 315 -10.45 3.67 -6.78
C ILE A 315 -10.29 4.28 -5.39
N PRO A 316 -10.12 5.61 -5.20
CA PRO A 316 -10.04 6.19 -3.86
C PRO A 316 -11.33 6.02 -3.06
N ASP A 317 -12.49 6.14 -3.69
CA ASP A 317 -13.79 6.00 -3.04
C ASP A 317 -13.95 4.61 -2.40
N LEU A 318 -13.76 3.55 -3.17
CA LEU A 318 -13.85 2.17 -2.68
C LEU A 318 -12.75 1.84 -1.66
N THR A 319 -11.52 2.30 -1.88
CA THR A 319 -10.42 2.12 -0.93
C THR A 319 -10.75 2.77 0.42
N GLY A 320 -11.30 3.98 0.42
CA GLY A 320 -11.71 4.69 1.64
C GLY A 320 -12.80 3.98 2.43
N TYR A 321 -13.70 3.24 1.76
CA TYR A 321 -14.74 2.43 2.43
C TYR A 321 -14.17 1.18 3.10
N ILE A 322 -13.18 0.52 2.48
CA ILE A 322 -12.64 -0.76 2.96
C ILE A 322 -11.61 -0.54 4.08
N THR A 323 -10.90 0.58 4.07
CA THR A 323 -9.74 0.84 4.94
C THR A 323 -10.11 1.68 6.17
N GLU A 324 -9.17 1.82 7.13
CA GLU A 324 -9.39 2.54 8.38
C GLU A 324 -8.83 3.98 8.36
N GLY A 325 -9.05 4.71 7.29
CA GLY A 325 -8.64 6.10 7.14
C GLY A 325 -7.97 6.39 5.81
N GLN A 326 -7.29 7.53 5.72
CA GLN A 326 -6.46 7.92 4.57
C GLN A 326 -5.46 9.01 4.96
N ILE A 327 -4.29 8.98 4.35
CA ILE A 327 -3.32 10.07 4.31
C ILE A 327 -3.44 10.74 2.94
N ILE A 328 -3.59 12.05 2.89
CA ILE A 328 -3.80 12.78 1.63
C ILE A 328 -2.58 13.66 1.37
N LEU A 329 -2.00 13.55 0.18
CA LEU A 329 -0.96 14.45 -0.29
C LEU A 329 -1.59 15.69 -0.94
N SER A 330 -0.94 16.85 -0.79
CA SER A 330 -1.42 18.14 -1.28
C SER A 330 -0.48 18.70 -2.34
N ARG A 331 -1.05 19.04 -3.49
CA ARG A 331 -0.35 19.75 -4.56
C ARG A 331 0.09 21.15 -4.13
N ASP A 332 -0.72 21.82 -3.30
CA ASP A 332 -0.42 23.17 -2.82
C ASP A 332 0.73 23.20 -1.82
N LEU A 333 0.81 22.19 -0.92
CA LEU A 333 1.96 22.05 -0.03
C LEU A 333 3.23 21.71 -0.82
N TYR A 334 3.12 20.84 -1.82
CA TYR A 334 4.25 20.48 -2.68
C TYR A 334 4.80 21.70 -3.45
N LYS A 335 3.91 22.56 -4.01
CA LYS A 335 4.31 23.80 -4.66
C LYS A 335 5.02 24.78 -3.72
N LYS A 336 4.73 24.74 -2.42
CA LYS A 336 5.41 25.52 -1.37
C LYS A 336 6.77 24.92 -0.97
N GLY A 337 7.17 23.77 -1.52
CA GLY A 337 8.40 23.06 -1.17
C GLY A 337 8.30 22.27 0.14
N ILE A 338 7.09 22.00 0.63
CA ILE A 338 6.86 21.17 1.83
C ILE A 338 6.96 19.69 1.45
N ASN A 339 7.85 18.95 2.11
CA ASN A 339 8.11 17.55 1.84
C ASN A 339 8.24 16.72 3.15
N PRO A 340 7.53 15.58 3.26
CA PRO A 340 6.45 15.11 2.40
C PRO A 340 5.23 16.05 2.46
N PRO A 341 4.51 16.26 1.35
CA PRO A 341 3.43 17.25 1.29
C PRO A 341 2.10 16.70 1.84
N ILE A 342 2.09 16.24 3.08
CA ILE A 342 0.93 15.63 3.73
C ILE A 342 -0.02 16.73 4.20
N ASP A 343 -1.24 16.72 3.67
CA ASP A 343 -2.33 17.59 4.16
C ASP A 343 -3.00 16.91 5.36
N VAL A 344 -2.72 17.44 6.53
CA VAL A 344 -3.17 16.82 7.79
C VAL A 344 -4.65 17.03 8.07
N LEU A 345 -5.29 18.07 7.51
CA LEU A 345 -6.71 18.37 7.78
C LEU A 345 -7.67 17.34 7.16
N PRO A 346 -7.56 16.98 5.88
CA PRO A 346 -8.39 15.94 5.27
C PRO A 346 -7.87 14.53 5.54
N SER A 347 -6.68 14.37 6.11
CA SER A 347 -6.13 13.08 6.49
C SER A 347 -6.76 12.58 7.78
N LEU A 348 -6.95 11.26 7.87
CA LEU A 348 -7.60 10.62 9.01
C LEU A 348 -7.06 9.21 9.23
N SER A 349 -6.66 8.89 10.45
CA SER A 349 -6.52 7.51 10.91
C SER A 349 -7.61 7.23 11.95
N ARG A 350 -8.53 6.30 11.63
CA ARG A 350 -9.68 5.96 12.51
C ARG A 350 -9.25 5.20 13.76
N LEU A 351 -8.06 4.61 13.75
CA LEU A 351 -7.54 3.81 14.85
C LEU A 351 -6.48 4.55 15.69
N LYS A 352 -6.15 5.79 15.36
CA LYS A 352 -5.06 6.57 15.98
C LYS A 352 -5.11 6.56 17.51
N ASP A 353 -6.30 6.76 18.09
CA ASP A 353 -6.46 6.84 19.55
C ASP A 353 -6.15 5.51 20.27
N LYS A 354 -6.15 4.40 19.54
CA LYS A 354 -5.83 3.08 20.09
C LYS A 354 -4.32 2.83 20.21
N GLY A 355 -3.52 3.50 19.35
CA GLY A 355 -2.06 3.34 19.29
C GLY A 355 -1.28 4.31 20.18
N ILE A 356 -1.91 5.32 20.80
CA ILE A 356 -1.23 6.42 21.48
C ILE A 356 -1.54 6.48 22.97
N GLY A 357 -0.74 7.25 23.72
CA GLY A 357 -0.92 7.52 25.14
C GLY A 357 0.07 6.80 26.05
N LYS A 358 -0.18 6.85 27.35
CA LYS A 358 0.68 6.28 28.38
C LYS A 358 0.94 4.78 28.15
N GLY A 359 2.20 4.39 28.09
CA GLY A 359 2.63 3.01 27.86
C GLY A 359 2.74 2.60 26.38
N LYS A 360 2.29 3.44 25.45
CA LYS A 360 2.39 3.22 23.98
C LYS A 360 3.29 4.24 23.32
N THR A 361 2.96 5.51 23.51
CA THR A 361 3.77 6.66 23.10
C THR A 361 4.09 7.52 24.33
N ARG A 362 3.59 8.76 24.36
CA ARG A 362 3.74 9.66 25.52
C ARG A 362 2.35 10.08 26.02
N GLU A 363 2.20 10.34 27.32
CA GLU A 363 0.89 10.61 27.97
C GLU A 363 0.18 11.86 27.43
N ASP A 364 0.91 12.84 26.92
CA ASP A 364 0.39 14.07 26.34
C ASP A 364 0.00 13.96 24.86
N HIS A 365 0.32 12.83 24.19
CA HIS A 365 0.20 12.68 22.75
C HIS A 365 -1.20 13.05 22.24
N ALA A 366 -2.26 12.46 22.81
CA ALA A 366 -3.63 12.72 22.38
C ALA A 366 -4.04 14.19 22.54
N ALA A 367 -3.64 14.83 23.65
CA ALA A 367 -3.95 16.22 23.91
C ALA A 367 -3.18 17.17 22.96
N THR A 368 -1.89 16.91 22.78
CA THR A 368 -1.01 17.67 21.86
C THR A 368 -1.51 17.54 20.43
N MET A 369 -1.83 16.33 19.96
CA MET A 369 -2.39 16.07 18.64
C MET A 369 -3.65 16.88 18.39
N ASN A 370 -4.62 16.82 19.30
CA ASN A 370 -5.91 17.52 19.16
C ASN A 370 -5.73 19.04 19.17
N GLN A 371 -4.79 19.56 19.94
CA GLN A 371 -4.51 20.99 20.00
C GLN A 371 -3.80 21.47 18.74
N LEU A 372 -2.79 20.76 18.25
CA LEU A 372 -2.09 21.06 17.00
C LEU A 372 -3.04 21.07 15.81
N PHE A 373 -3.90 20.05 15.72
CA PHE A 373 -4.89 19.96 14.65
C PHE A 373 -5.86 21.14 14.67
N ALA A 374 -6.40 21.49 15.83
CA ALA A 374 -7.32 22.59 15.98
C ALA A 374 -6.64 23.96 15.68
N ALA A 375 -5.44 24.16 16.18
CA ALA A 375 -4.68 25.40 15.93
C ALA A 375 -4.33 25.56 14.44
N TYR A 376 -3.96 24.47 13.77
CA TYR A 376 -3.68 24.49 12.34
C TYR A 376 -4.93 24.77 11.52
N ALA A 377 -6.08 24.19 11.86
CA ALA A 377 -7.36 24.46 11.21
C ALA A 377 -7.73 25.95 11.33
N SER A 378 -7.68 26.51 12.56
CA SER A 378 -7.94 27.94 12.77
C SER A 378 -6.97 28.84 12.02
N GLY A 379 -5.69 28.44 11.94
CA GLY A 379 -4.69 29.18 11.18
C GLY A 379 -4.91 29.17 9.67
N LYS A 380 -5.40 28.06 9.11
CA LYS A 380 -5.79 28.00 7.69
C LYS A 380 -6.99 28.91 7.42
N GLU A 381 -7.99 28.87 8.27
CA GLU A 381 -9.17 29.72 8.20
C GLU A 381 -8.80 31.22 8.30
N SER A 382 -7.91 31.59 9.23
CA SER A 382 -7.39 32.97 9.34
C SER A 382 -6.64 33.41 8.08
N LYS A 383 -5.85 32.53 7.45
CA LYS A 383 -5.16 32.83 6.18
C LYS A 383 -6.14 33.04 5.02
N GLU A 384 -7.18 32.22 4.92
CA GLU A 384 -8.23 32.37 3.92
C GLU A 384 -8.98 33.71 4.11
N LEU A 385 -9.31 34.05 5.34
CA LEU A 385 -9.93 35.31 5.69
C LEU A 385 -9.03 36.52 5.33
N SER A 386 -7.73 36.43 5.63
CA SER A 386 -6.75 37.45 5.27
C SER A 386 -6.64 37.64 3.76
N ALA A 387 -6.70 36.56 2.99
CA ALA A 387 -6.64 36.64 1.52
C ALA A 387 -7.86 37.34 0.91
N ILE A 388 -9.03 37.30 1.56
CA ILE A 388 -10.27 37.90 1.09
C ILE A 388 -10.40 39.34 1.58
N LEU A 389 -10.16 39.62 2.86
CA LEU A 389 -10.45 40.88 3.53
C LEU A 389 -9.21 41.74 3.81
N GLY A 390 -8.01 41.20 3.63
CA GLY A 390 -6.74 41.81 3.97
C GLY A 390 -6.32 41.59 5.43
N GLU A 391 -5.02 41.70 5.71
CA GLU A 391 -4.45 41.47 7.06
C GLU A 391 -4.99 42.42 8.13
N ALA A 392 -5.42 43.64 7.73
CA ALA A 392 -5.99 44.63 8.65
C ALA A 392 -7.32 44.18 9.28
N ALA A 393 -8.02 43.24 8.65
CA ALA A 393 -9.28 42.72 9.15
C ALA A 393 -9.10 41.60 10.21
N LEU A 394 -7.90 41.08 10.35
CA LEU A 394 -7.61 40.02 11.34
C LEU A 394 -7.46 40.58 12.75
N SER A 395 -8.06 39.91 13.72
CA SER A 395 -7.76 40.15 15.14
C SER A 395 -6.30 39.74 15.46
N ASP A 396 -5.77 40.22 16.59
CA ASP A 396 -4.42 39.85 16.98
C ASP A 396 -4.24 38.34 17.23
N ILE A 397 -5.29 37.69 17.70
CA ILE A 397 -5.27 36.22 17.86
C ILE A 397 -5.31 35.49 16.51
N ASP A 398 -6.05 35.98 15.53
CA ASP A 398 -6.09 35.38 14.18
C ASP A 398 -4.73 35.48 13.50
N LYS A 399 -4.00 36.60 13.70
CA LYS A 399 -2.62 36.76 13.21
C LYS A 399 -1.68 35.73 13.84
N LEU A 400 -1.85 35.41 15.13
CA LEU A 400 -1.05 34.35 15.79
C LEU A 400 -1.38 32.96 15.25
N TYR A 401 -2.66 32.66 14.99
CA TYR A 401 -3.06 31.41 14.36
C TYR A 401 -2.55 31.30 12.92
N ALA A 402 -2.60 32.36 12.14
CA ALA A 402 -2.04 32.40 10.78
C ALA A 402 -0.53 32.13 10.78
N LYS A 403 0.21 32.78 11.71
CA LYS A 403 1.63 32.53 11.94
C LYS A 403 1.89 31.09 12.38
N PHE A 404 1.09 30.56 13.29
CA PHE A 404 1.18 29.17 13.73
C PHE A 404 1.06 28.21 12.55
N ALA A 405 0.06 28.39 11.67
CA ALA A 405 -0.14 27.54 10.52
C ALA A 405 1.05 27.54 9.56
N GLU A 406 1.70 28.69 9.38
CA GLU A 406 2.89 28.82 8.54
C GLU A 406 4.10 28.07 9.13
N GLU A 407 4.38 28.29 10.40
CA GLU A 407 5.48 27.61 11.09
C GLU A 407 5.20 26.11 11.24
N PHE A 408 3.92 25.71 11.40
CA PHE A 408 3.52 24.31 11.44
C PHE A 408 3.80 23.62 10.09
N GLU A 409 3.41 24.22 8.95
CA GLU A 409 3.73 23.69 7.62
C GLU A 409 5.25 23.57 7.44
N LYS A 410 6.00 24.60 7.83
CA LYS A 410 7.43 24.71 7.59
C LYS A 410 8.29 23.81 8.50
N LEU A 411 7.93 23.66 9.76
CA LEU A 411 8.75 22.95 10.74
C LEU A 411 8.23 21.57 11.09
N TYR A 412 6.90 21.40 11.19
CA TYR A 412 6.31 20.13 11.61
C TYR A 412 6.04 19.20 10.42
N VAL A 413 5.36 19.69 9.39
CA VAL A 413 5.05 18.88 8.19
C VAL A 413 6.29 18.70 7.33
N ASN A 414 7.02 19.80 7.06
CA ASN A 414 8.22 19.73 6.24
C ASN A 414 9.40 19.15 7.04
N GLN A 415 9.80 17.95 6.69
CA GLN A 415 10.98 17.31 7.27
C GLN A 415 11.93 16.71 6.22
N GLY A 416 11.54 16.78 4.91
CA GLY A 416 12.26 16.11 3.84
C GLY A 416 12.11 14.60 3.88
N PHE A 417 12.70 13.89 2.91
CA PHE A 417 12.56 12.45 2.75
C PHE A 417 13.66 11.61 3.45
N ASN A 418 14.59 12.24 4.17
CA ASN A 418 15.70 11.54 4.83
C ASN A 418 15.64 11.65 6.36
N ALA A 419 14.78 12.49 6.92
CA ALA A 419 14.67 12.66 8.36
C ALA A 419 13.81 11.53 8.96
N ASP A 420 14.34 10.89 10.01
CA ASP A 420 13.61 9.92 10.86
C ASP A 420 13.41 10.59 12.22
N ARG A 421 12.20 11.10 12.46
CA ARG A 421 11.84 11.73 13.73
C ARG A 421 11.16 10.71 14.63
N THR A 422 11.63 10.59 15.85
CA THR A 422 10.97 9.81 16.89
C THR A 422 9.63 10.47 17.28
N VAL A 423 8.75 9.71 17.88
CA VAL A 423 7.48 10.26 18.40
C VAL A 423 7.72 11.29 19.49
N GLU A 424 8.78 11.12 20.30
CA GLU A 424 9.20 12.08 21.31
C GLU A 424 9.61 13.42 20.68
N GLU A 425 10.50 13.39 19.69
CA GLU A 425 10.92 14.59 18.93
C GLU A 425 9.74 15.26 18.23
N THR A 426 8.83 14.47 17.67
CA THR A 426 7.60 14.96 17.02
C THR A 426 6.71 15.70 18.01
N LEU A 427 6.51 15.16 19.22
CA LEU A 427 5.70 15.81 20.25
C LEU A 427 6.37 17.04 20.83
N ASP A 428 7.70 17.01 21.04
CA ASP A 428 8.46 18.16 21.52
C ASP A 428 8.41 19.32 20.51
N LEU A 429 8.53 19.02 19.23
CA LEU A 429 8.35 20.00 18.17
C LEU A 429 6.93 20.58 18.17
N GLY A 430 5.92 19.75 18.41
CA GLY A 430 4.54 20.19 18.61
C GLY A 430 4.39 21.19 19.74
N TRP A 431 5.02 20.92 20.91
CA TRP A 431 5.02 21.84 22.04
C TRP A 431 5.76 23.15 21.73
N GLN A 432 6.89 23.10 21.01
CA GLN A 432 7.58 24.30 20.57
C GLN A 432 6.69 25.22 19.73
N LEU A 433 5.92 24.64 18.82
CA LEU A 433 4.99 25.40 17.98
C LEU A 433 3.82 25.96 18.78
N LEU A 434 3.29 25.22 19.75
CA LEU A 434 2.19 25.67 20.61
C LEU A 434 2.57 26.92 21.47
N LYS A 435 3.85 27.19 21.70
CA LYS A 435 4.33 28.41 22.37
C LYS A 435 4.04 29.70 21.59
N ILE A 436 3.72 29.61 20.30
CA ILE A 436 3.30 30.75 19.49
C ILE A 436 1.95 31.31 19.97
N LEU A 437 1.12 30.43 20.54
CA LEU A 437 -0.22 30.76 21.02
C LEU A 437 -0.21 31.09 22.50
N PRO A 438 -1.05 32.02 22.97
CA PRO A 438 -1.25 32.26 24.40
C PRO A 438 -1.75 31.01 25.10
N VAL A 439 -1.34 30.79 26.35
CA VAL A 439 -1.77 29.62 27.15
C VAL A 439 -3.30 29.48 27.23
N GLY A 440 -4.04 30.59 27.27
CA GLY A 440 -5.50 30.60 27.25
C GLY A 440 -6.15 30.00 26.01
N GLU A 441 -5.40 29.85 24.91
CA GLU A 441 -5.86 29.21 23.67
C GLU A 441 -5.58 27.70 23.63
N LEU A 442 -4.83 27.15 24.57
CA LEU A 442 -4.52 25.73 24.68
C LEU A 442 -5.67 24.95 25.37
N LYS A 443 -6.90 25.17 24.93
CA LYS A 443 -8.14 24.69 25.56
C LYS A 443 -8.33 23.17 25.55
N ARG A 444 -7.55 22.46 24.72
CA ARG A 444 -7.62 20.97 24.57
C ARG A 444 -6.60 20.24 25.40
N ILE A 445 -5.76 20.97 26.14
CA ILE A 445 -4.68 20.40 26.96
C ILE A 445 -4.95 20.74 28.43
N ARG A 446 -4.80 19.75 29.31
CA ARG A 446 -4.93 19.95 30.75
C ARG A 446 -3.79 20.81 31.31
N PRO A 447 -4.03 21.65 32.31
CA PRO A 447 -3.01 22.52 32.88
C PRO A 447 -1.74 21.79 33.33
N GLU A 448 -1.88 20.60 33.93
CA GLU A 448 -0.74 19.81 34.41
C GLU A 448 0.23 19.41 33.27
N LEU A 449 -0.30 19.15 32.09
CA LEU A 449 0.51 18.82 30.90
C LEU A 449 1.19 20.08 30.34
N ILE A 450 0.49 21.23 30.40
CA ILE A 450 1.09 22.52 29.99
C ILE A 450 2.28 22.86 30.90
N GLU A 451 2.10 22.76 32.21
CA GLU A 451 3.18 23.01 33.17
C GLU A 451 4.38 22.06 32.99
N LYS A 452 4.09 20.82 32.60
CA LYS A 452 5.11 19.78 32.43
C LYS A 452 5.90 19.94 31.13
N TYR A 453 5.24 20.21 30.00
CA TYR A 453 5.84 20.12 28.67
C TYR A 453 6.06 21.48 27.97
N MET A 454 5.44 22.56 28.41
CA MET A 454 5.58 23.90 27.82
C MET A 454 6.73 24.73 28.45
N LYS A 455 7.75 24.06 28.97
CA LYS A 455 8.91 24.71 29.61
C LYS A 455 9.80 25.45 28.61
#